data_aeb3b357671ed2aaa011577986e6eac9
#
_entry.id   aeb3b357671ed2aaa011577986e6eac9
#
_cell.length_a   1.000
_cell.length_b   1.000
_cell.length_c   1.000
_cell.angle_alpha   90.00
_cell.angle_beta   90.00
_cell.angle_gamma   90.00
#
_symmetry.space_group_name_H-M   'P 1'
#
loop_
_entity.id
_entity.type
_entity.pdbx_description
1 polymer ?
#
loop_
_entity_poly.entity_id
_entity_poly.type
_entity_poly.pdbx_seq_one_letter_code
_entity_poly.pdbx_strand_id
1 'polypeptide(L)' 'MTEKRLPELGRKVEKISFLDGCKVYLDGGWVIVRFSGTEPRVRIFAEAETEKAARNLVEIMARHTGLPWTE' A
#
# COMPACT_ATOMS: atom_id res chain seq x y z
N MET A 1 1.72 11.10 0.40
CA MET A 1 0.61 10.46 1.13
C MET A 1 0.81 10.64 2.61
N THR A 2 -0.17 11.16 3.32
CA THR A 2 -0.11 11.34 4.76
C THR A 2 -1.08 10.37 5.43
N GLU A 3 -0.95 10.24 6.75
CA GLU A 3 -1.83 9.36 7.52
C GLU A 3 -3.32 9.68 7.30
N LYS A 4 -3.65 10.95 7.19
CA LYS A 4 -5.03 11.40 6.97
C LYS A 4 -5.55 11.08 5.57
N ARG A 5 -4.66 10.72 4.64
CA ARG A 5 -5.01 10.41 3.25
C ARG A 5 -4.96 8.93 2.94
N LEU A 6 -4.74 8.10 3.94
CA LEU A 6 -4.75 6.66 3.74
C LEU A 6 -6.18 6.16 3.63
N PRO A 7 -6.44 5.16 2.76
CA PRO A 7 -7.74 4.52 2.70
C PRO A 7 -7.98 3.67 3.94
N GLU A 8 -9.22 3.27 4.16
CA GLU A 8 -9.55 2.33 5.22
C GLU A 8 -9.02 0.95 4.86
N LEU A 9 -8.03 0.48 5.60
CA LEU A 9 -7.37 -0.81 5.35
C LEU A 9 -7.92 -1.95 6.21
N GLY A 10 -8.86 -1.64 7.10
CA GLY A 10 -9.44 -2.64 7.99
C GLY A 10 -8.51 -3.07 9.11
N ARG A 11 -7.39 -2.37 9.28
CA ARG A 11 -6.38 -2.70 10.28
C ARG A 11 -5.82 -1.43 10.88
N LYS A 12 -5.29 -1.54 12.10
CA LYS A 12 -4.61 -0.42 12.74
C LYS A 12 -3.29 -0.13 12.02
N VAL A 13 -3.06 1.13 11.69
CA VAL A 13 -1.79 1.60 11.12
C VAL A 13 -0.81 1.79 12.28
N GLU A 14 0.31 1.07 12.26
CA GLU A 14 1.31 1.14 13.31
C GLU A 14 2.42 2.12 13.00
N LYS A 15 2.80 2.23 11.72
CA LYS A 15 3.89 3.08 11.31
C LYS A 15 3.80 3.33 9.81
N ILE A 16 4.28 4.49 9.38
CA ILE A 16 4.42 4.83 7.96
C ILE A 16 5.87 5.22 7.71
N SER A 17 6.47 4.64 6.67
CA SER A 17 7.83 4.95 6.27
C SER A 17 7.85 5.43 4.82
N PHE A 18 8.63 6.47 4.55
CA PHE A 18 8.78 7.04 3.21
C PHE A 18 10.17 6.82 2.62
N LEU A 19 10.95 5.90 3.19
CA LEU A 19 12.32 5.65 2.73
C LEU A 19 12.36 5.10 1.29
N ASP A 20 11.41 4.24 0.94
CA ASP A 20 11.39 3.55 -0.36
C ASP A 20 10.00 3.63 -0.98
N GLY A 21 9.46 4.82 -1.08
CA GLY A 21 8.06 5.02 -1.45
C GLY A 21 7.25 5.17 -0.18
N CYS A 22 6.01 4.70 -0.18
CA CYS A 22 5.16 4.78 1.00
C CYS A 22 4.89 3.37 1.52
N LYS A 23 5.52 3.01 2.63
CA LYS A 23 5.29 1.71 3.27
C LYS A 23 4.48 1.91 4.53
N VAL A 24 3.34 1.25 4.59
CA VAL A 24 2.43 1.32 5.72
C VAL A 24 2.51 0.01 6.49
N TYR A 25 2.97 0.10 7.73
CA TYR A 25 3.02 -1.05 8.65
C TYR A 25 1.70 -1.15 9.38
N LEU A 26 1.09 -2.32 9.32
CA LEU A 26 -0.23 -2.57 9.88
C LEU A 26 -0.15 -3.69 10.92
N ASP A 27 -1.19 -3.78 11.72
CA ASP A 27 -1.35 -4.92 12.61
C ASP A 27 -1.49 -6.18 11.75
N GLY A 28 -0.52 -7.08 11.85
CA GLY A 28 -0.51 -8.34 11.11
C GLY A 28 -0.04 -8.26 9.66
N GLY A 29 0.50 -7.12 9.21
CA GLY A 29 0.98 -7.05 7.84
C GLY A 29 1.54 -5.69 7.47
N TRP A 30 1.78 -5.51 6.17
CA TRP A 30 2.23 -4.22 5.63
C TRP A 30 1.86 -4.12 4.16
N VAL A 31 1.84 -2.89 3.66
CA VAL A 31 1.66 -2.61 2.23
C VAL A 31 2.60 -1.49 1.84
N ILE A 32 3.23 -1.61 0.67
CA ILE A 32 4.12 -0.58 0.15
C ILE A 32 3.65 -0.14 -1.22
N VAL A 33 3.69 1.17 -1.47
CA VAL A 33 3.40 1.78 -2.76
C VAL A 33 4.65 2.49 -3.23
N ARG A 34 5.17 2.08 -4.38
CA ARG A 34 6.36 2.68 -4.98
C ARG A 34 5.99 3.30 -6.31
N PHE A 35 6.32 4.56 -6.49
CA PHE A 35 6.04 5.28 -7.73
C PHE A 35 7.14 5.06 -8.75
N SER A 36 6.76 4.86 -10.01
CA SER A 36 7.71 4.85 -11.11
C SER A 36 8.27 6.26 -11.31
N GLY A 37 9.56 6.37 -11.61
CA GLY A 37 10.19 7.67 -11.85
C GLY A 37 9.90 8.25 -13.23
N THR A 38 9.41 7.45 -14.17
CA THR A 38 9.27 7.87 -15.58
C THR A 38 7.85 7.70 -16.13
N GLU A 39 6.99 6.95 -15.47
CA GLU A 39 5.64 6.68 -15.94
C GLU A 39 4.63 6.94 -14.83
N PRO A 40 3.37 7.31 -15.15
CA PRO A 40 2.32 7.48 -14.15
C PRO A 40 1.79 6.11 -13.70
N ARG A 41 2.66 5.32 -13.11
CA ARG A 41 2.41 3.94 -12.72
C ARG A 41 2.98 3.70 -11.33
N VAL A 42 2.34 2.83 -10.58
CA VAL A 42 2.80 2.47 -9.25
C VAL A 42 3.03 0.96 -9.14
N ARG A 43 3.95 0.57 -8.28
CA ARG A 43 4.14 -0.81 -7.87
C ARG A 43 3.63 -0.94 -6.44
N ILE A 44 2.83 -1.97 -6.20
CA ILE A 44 2.22 -2.18 -4.90
C ILE A 44 2.51 -3.61 -4.45
N PHE A 45 3.09 -3.72 -3.26
CA PHE A 45 3.38 -5.01 -2.64
C PHE A 45 2.75 -5.04 -1.26
N ALA A 46 2.34 -6.20 -0.82
CA ALA A 46 1.79 -6.36 0.52
C ALA A 46 2.11 -7.73 1.07
N GLU A 47 2.13 -7.82 2.40
CA GLU A 47 2.25 -9.07 3.12
C GLU A 47 1.26 -9.06 4.27
N ALA A 48 0.63 -10.18 4.51
CA ALA A 48 -0.32 -10.34 5.60
C ALA A 48 -0.36 -11.84 5.98
N GLU A 49 -1.23 -12.19 6.92
CA GLU A 49 -1.32 -13.57 7.40
C GLU A 49 -1.80 -14.57 6.35
N THR A 50 -2.48 -14.11 5.29
CA THR A 50 -2.89 -14.94 4.17
C THR A 50 -2.66 -14.21 2.85
N GLU A 51 -2.56 -14.97 1.76
CA GLU A 51 -2.43 -14.39 0.43
C GLU A 51 -3.65 -13.53 0.08
N LYS A 52 -4.83 -13.99 0.47
CA LYS A 52 -6.07 -13.25 0.22
C LYS A 52 -6.06 -11.90 0.93
N ALA A 53 -5.62 -11.87 2.18
CA ALA A 53 -5.53 -10.63 2.95
C ALA A 53 -4.52 -9.67 2.34
N ALA A 54 -3.36 -10.18 1.91
CA ALA A 54 -2.34 -9.36 1.26
C ALA A 54 -2.87 -8.77 -0.05
N ARG A 55 -3.55 -9.58 -0.86
CA ARG A 55 -4.14 -9.13 -2.12
C ARG A 55 -5.19 -8.03 -1.88
N ASN A 56 -5.98 -8.18 -0.84
CA ASN A 56 -6.98 -7.18 -0.49
C ASN A 56 -6.33 -5.82 -0.18
N LEU A 57 -5.21 -5.82 0.54
CA LEU A 57 -4.45 -4.59 0.82
C LEU A 57 -3.96 -3.95 -0.47
N VAL A 58 -3.43 -4.74 -1.41
CA VAL A 58 -2.97 -4.25 -2.71
C VAL A 58 -4.13 -3.60 -3.47
N GLU A 59 -5.28 -4.25 -3.52
CA GLU A 59 -6.43 -3.72 -4.23
C GLU A 59 -6.94 -2.40 -3.64
N ILE A 60 -6.97 -2.30 -2.32
CA ILE A 60 -7.39 -1.07 -1.65
C ILE A 60 -6.47 0.08 -2.02
N MET A 61 -5.15 -0.15 -1.96
CA MET A 61 -4.18 0.88 -2.30
C MET A 61 -4.22 1.23 -3.78
N ALA A 62 -4.43 0.26 -4.65
CA ALA A 62 -4.54 0.50 -6.09
C ALA A 62 -5.71 1.43 -6.41
N ARG A 63 -6.86 1.19 -5.80
CA ARG A 63 -8.03 2.06 -5.96
C ARG A 63 -7.77 3.46 -5.40
N HIS A 64 -7.07 3.53 -4.29
CA HIS A 64 -6.78 4.81 -3.66
C HIS A 64 -5.88 5.69 -4.53
N THR A 65 -4.87 5.10 -5.17
CA THR A 65 -3.97 5.86 -6.04
C THR A 65 -4.64 6.26 -7.34
N GLY A 66 -5.55 5.44 -7.86
CA GLY A 66 -6.19 5.67 -9.14
C GLY A 66 -5.27 5.55 -10.34
N LEU A 67 -4.05 5.05 -10.15
CA LEU A 67 -3.05 4.91 -11.21
C LEU A 67 -2.91 3.44 -11.64
N PRO A 68 -2.42 3.19 -12.88
CA PRO A 68 -2.07 1.83 -13.27
C PRO A 68 -1.06 1.24 -12.28
N TRP A 69 -1.22 -0.01 -11.95
CA TRP A 69 -0.37 -0.63 -10.94
C TRP A 69 0.06 -2.04 -11.32
N THR A 70 1.19 -2.47 -10.76
CA THR A 70 1.68 -3.84 -10.86
C THR A 70 2.22 -4.27 -9.51
N GLU A 71 2.35 -5.56 -9.33
CA GLU A 71 3.05 -6.11 -8.17
C GLU A 71 4.55 -6.22 -8.43
#